data_f211898c7820e79ffeac2f38cf8f5b4b
#
_entry.id   f211898c7820e79ffeac2f38cf8f5b4b
#
_cell.length_a   1.000
_cell.length_b   1.000
_cell.length_c   1.000
_cell.angle_alpha   90.00
_cell.angle_beta   90.00
_cell.angle_gamma   90.00
#
_symmetry.space_group_name_H-M   'P 1'
#
loop_
_entity.id
_entity.type
_entity.pdbx_description
1 polymer ?
#
loop_
_entity_poly.entity_id
_entity_poly.type
_entity_poly.pdbx_seq_one_letter_code
_entity_poly.pdbx_strand_id
1 'polypeptide(L)'
;GSNGKTIVKEWLNFLLSPNHLIIRNPKSYNSQVGVPLSILAIEGNYDLGIFEAGISLPNEMTNLEHIIQPKYGILTNIGSVHDEGFANREAKIKEKIKLFENCTDIFLEKNTEIEVLLPENSQKHTWSFSDESANLFVSKKNENGKTELTFKNATNTFSVTIPFSDENSIENVITCVNFILFLG
;
A
#
# COMPACT_ATOMS: atom_id res chain seq x y z
N GLY A 1 2.46 -5.19 2.71
CA GLY A 1 2.61 -6.19 1.66
C GLY A 1 3.96 -6.89 1.67
N SER A 2 4.16 -7.87 0.79
CA SER A 2 5.44 -8.58 0.66
C SER A 2 6.43 -7.80 -0.20
N ASN A 3 6.02 -7.37 -1.38
CA ASN A 3 6.83 -6.62 -2.34
C ASN A 3 6.27 -5.22 -2.55
N GLY A 4 7.05 -4.32 -3.16
CA GLY A 4 6.61 -2.99 -3.59
C GLY A 4 6.54 -1.92 -2.50
N LYS A 5 6.61 -2.24 -1.22
CA LYS A 5 6.45 -1.27 -0.11
C LYS A 5 7.34 -0.04 -0.25
N THR A 6 8.64 -0.24 -0.41
CA THR A 6 9.61 0.86 -0.54
C THR A 6 9.35 1.68 -1.80
N ILE A 7 9.05 1.00 -2.92
CA ILE A 7 8.78 1.67 -4.21
C ILE A 7 7.51 2.52 -4.09
N VAL A 8 6.42 1.97 -3.60
CA VAL A 8 5.15 2.71 -3.39
C VAL A 8 5.36 3.91 -2.46
N LYS A 9 6.07 3.74 -1.35
CA LYS A 9 6.42 4.83 -0.44
C LYS A 9 7.18 5.96 -1.15
N GLU A 10 8.23 5.63 -1.92
CA GLU A 10 9.04 6.63 -2.62
C GLU A 10 8.27 7.29 -3.76
N TRP A 11 7.44 6.55 -4.50
CA TRP A 11 6.61 7.11 -5.57
C TRP A 11 5.51 8.02 -5.00
N LEU A 12 4.83 7.62 -3.94
CA LEU A 12 3.86 8.50 -3.28
C LEU A 12 4.51 9.78 -2.76
N ASN A 13 5.70 9.67 -2.15
CA ASN A 13 6.44 10.86 -1.75
C ASN A 13 6.76 11.76 -2.95
N PHE A 14 7.26 11.21 -4.05
CA PHE A 14 7.58 11.98 -5.26
C PHE A 14 6.35 12.66 -5.86
N LEU A 15 5.24 11.94 -5.98
CA LEU A 15 4.02 12.44 -6.62
C LEU A 15 3.26 13.46 -5.76
N LEU A 16 3.32 13.34 -4.43
CA LEU A 16 2.57 14.21 -3.52
C LEU A 16 3.40 15.39 -2.99
N SER A 17 4.73 15.33 -3.01
CA SER A 17 5.61 16.39 -2.49
C SER A 17 5.45 17.77 -3.13
N PRO A 18 4.97 17.93 -4.38
CA PRO A 18 4.67 19.27 -4.91
C PRO A 18 3.59 20.03 -4.12
N ASN A 19 2.67 19.31 -3.47
CA ASN A 19 1.52 19.91 -2.78
C ASN A 19 1.48 19.65 -1.25
N HIS A 20 2.38 18.76 -0.73
CA HIS A 20 2.38 18.35 0.66
C HIS A 20 3.79 18.33 1.26
N LEU A 21 3.91 18.76 2.50
CA LEU A 21 5.12 18.53 3.30
C LEU A 21 5.07 17.10 3.84
N ILE A 22 5.97 16.24 3.34
CA ILE A 22 5.94 14.80 3.61
C ILE A 22 7.14 14.37 4.45
N ILE A 23 6.86 13.62 5.52
CA ILE A 23 7.87 12.85 6.26
C ILE A 23 7.72 11.36 5.94
N ARG A 24 8.83 10.65 5.83
CA ARG A 24 8.85 9.20 5.63
C ARG A 24 10.07 8.54 6.26
N ASN A 25 9.98 7.25 6.56
CA ASN A 25 11.18 6.52 6.96
C ASN A 25 12.18 6.43 5.78
N PRO A 26 13.49 6.67 6.07
CA PRO A 26 14.51 6.66 5.04
C PRO A 26 14.75 5.25 4.50
N LYS A 27 15.05 5.14 3.20
CA LYS A 27 15.35 3.85 2.56
C LYS A 27 14.28 2.78 2.89
N SER A 28 14.70 1.60 3.35
CA SER A 28 13.88 0.50 3.82
C SER A 28 13.95 0.32 5.35
N TYR A 29 13.99 1.40 6.12
CA TYR A 29 14.00 1.37 7.59
C TYR A 29 12.59 1.02 8.11
N ASN A 30 12.15 -0.21 7.81
CA ASN A 30 10.78 -0.69 8.04
C ASN A 30 10.65 -1.66 9.23
N SER A 31 11.76 -1.92 9.96
CA SER A 31 11.81 -2.89 11.06
C SER A 31 11.37 -2.30 12.40
N GLN A 32 11.33 -3.17 13.43
CA GLN A 32 11.06 -2.82 14.84
C GLN A 32 12.02 -1.76 15.42
N VAL A 33 13.15 -1.52 14.77
CA VAL A 33 14.12 -0.47 15.16
C VAL A 33 14.05 0.71 14.21
N GLY A 34 13.95 0.45 12.90
CA GLY A 34 13.99 1.48 11.87
C GLY A 34 12.78 2.43 11.90
N VAL A 35 11.58 1.91 12.16
CA VAL A 35 10.36 2.71 12.23
C VAL A 35 10.36 3.64 13.46
N PRO A 36 10.59 3.16 14.70
CA PRO A 36 10.69 4.04 15.87
C PRO A 36 11.74 5.14 15.71
N LEU A 37 12.93 4.81 15.23
CA LEU A 37 13.98 5.81 14.98
C LEU A 37 13.56 6.87 13.97
N SER A 38 12.82 6.46 12.93
CA SER A 38 12.31 7.39 11.93
C SER A 38 11.25 8.33 12.50
N ILE A 39 10.40 7.86 13.40
CA ILE A 39 9.37 8.66 14.07
C ILE A 39 10.00 9.62 15.09
N LEU A 40 10.97 9.14 15.88
CA LEU A 40 11.70 9.98 16.85
C LEU A 40 12.51 11.11 16.18
N ALA A 41 12.88 10.92 14.92
CA ALA A 41 13.60 11.93 14.13
C ALA A 41 12.67 12.96 13.46
N ILE A 42 11.36 12.94 13.73
CA ILE A 42 10.42 13.90 13.18
C ILE A 42 10.62 15.25 13.91
N GLU A 43 11.07 16.23 13.16
CA GLU A 43 11.20 17.61 13.61
C GLU A 43 10.33 18.52 12.73
N GLY A 44 9.47 19.33 13.33
CA GLY A 44 8.60 20.26 12.62
C GLY A 44 7.22 19.69 12.27
N ASN A 45 6.51 20.42 11.41
CA ASN A 45 5.14 20.09 11.00
C ASN A 45 5.13 19.52 9.60
N TYR A 46 4.40 18.43 9.41
CA TYR A 46 4.20 17.75 8.13
C TYR A 46 2.71 17.54 7.88
N ASP A 47 2.31 17.59 6.62
CA ASP A 47 0.92 17.33 6.21
C ASP A 47 0.65 15.84 6.17
N LEU A 48 1.68 15.04 5.81
CA LEU A 48 1.55 13.61 5.61
C LEU A 48 2.81 12.86 6.07
N GLY A 49 2.60 11.77 6.82
CA GLY A 49 3.63 10.80 7.14
C GLY A 49 3.43 9.51 6.34
N ILE A 50 4.44 9.07 5.58
CA ILE A 50 4.38 7.82 4.81
C ILE A 50 5.42 6.85 5.38
N PHE A 51 4.96 5.84 6.13
CA PHE A 51 5.83 4.88 6.79
C PHE A 51 5.67 3.48 6.19
N GLU A 52 6.79 2.91 5.77
CA GLU A 52 6.87 1.51 5.41
C GLU A 52 7.04 0.67 6.69
N ALA A 53 6.17 -0.35 6.88
CA ALA A 53 6.26 -1.31 7.96
C ALA A 53 6.54 -2.71 7.42
N GLY A 54 7.55 -3.37 7.97
CA GLY A 54 7.97 -4.73 7.63
C GLY A 54 8.16 -5.58 8.89
N ILE A 55 7.87 -6.88 8.77
CA ILE A 55 7.99 -7.85 9.86
C ILE A 55 8.71 -9.10 9.37
N SER A 56 9.39 -9.75 10.29
CA SER A 56 10.03 -11.04 10.09
C SER A 56 9.46 -12.12 11.01
N LEU A 57 8.88 -11.72 12.15
CA LEU A 57 8.37 -12.62 13.19
C LEU A 57 6.92 -12.26 13.55
N PRO A 58 6.16 -13.22 14.12
CA PRO A 58 4.86 -12.96 14.72
C PRO A 58 4.91 -11.90 15.84
N ASN A 59 3.82 -11.14 16.01
CA ASN A 59 3.60 -10.07 16.99
C ASN A 59 4.42 -8.79 16.79
N GLU A 60 5.25 -8.72 15.74
CA GLU A 60 5.98 -7.49 15.42
C GLU A 60 5.09 -6.39 14.87
N MET A 61 4.02 -6.74 14.11
CA MET A 61 3.18 -5.74 13.46
C MET A 61 2.34 -4.93 14.46
N THR A 62 1.88 -5.54 15.55
CA THR A 62 1.17 -4.84 16.61
C THR A 62 2.03 -3.73 17.25
N ASN A 63 3.33 -4.00 17.47
CA ASN A 63 4.24 -2.98 17.98
C ASN A 63 4.39 -1.81 16.99
N LEU A 64 4.52 -2.11 15.69
CA LEU A 64 4.63 -1.08 14.66
C LEU A 64 3.33 -0.28 14.51
N GLU A 65 2.18 -0.93 14.63
CA GLU A 65 0.87 -0.26 14.64
C GLU A 65 0.78 0.75 15.78
N HIS A 66 1.09 0.36 17.01
CA HIS A 66 1.08 1.24 18.19
C HIS A 66 2.03 2.44 18.07
N ILE A 67 3.14 2.27 17.33
CA ILE A 67 4.12 3.34 17.12
C ILE A 67 3.69 4.28 16.00
N ILE A 68 3.20 3.75 14.86
CA ILE A 68 2.83 4.53 13.68
C ILE A 68 1.44 5.16 13.87
N GLN A 69 0.50 4.42 14.45
CA GLN A 69 -0.92 4.78 14.57
C GLN A 69 -1.51 5.26 13.22
N PRO A 70 -1.50 4.43 12.19
CA PRO A 70 -1.81 4.87 10.84
C PRO A 70 -3.30 5.17 10.69
N LYS A 71 -3.62 6.32 10.11
CA LYS A 71 -4.99 6.65 9.68
C LYS A 71 -5.35 5.92 8.39
N TYR A 72 -4.39 5.80 7.47
CA TYR A 72 -4.54 5.18 6.17
C TYR A 72 -3.62 3.98 6.05
N GLY A 73 -4.14 2.87 5.55
CA GLY A 73 -3.38 1.65 5.33
C GLY A 73 -3.25 1.31 3.85
N ILE A 74 -2.05 1.04 3.36
CA ILE A 74 -1.83 0.57 1.99
C ILE A 74 -1.26 -0.84 2.05
N LEU A 75 -2.03 -1.81 1.55
CA LEU A 75 -1.57 -3.17 1.38
C LEU A 75 -1.13 -3.37 -0.07
N THR A 76 0.16 -3.44 -0.31
CA THR A 76 0.71 -3.88 -1.60
C THR A 76 0.41 -5.38 -1.79
N ASN A 77 1.07 -6.10 -2.63
CA ASN A 77 0.79 -7.52 -2.79
C ASN A 77 1.16 -8.36 -1.55
N ILE A 78 0.52 -9.52 -1.39
CA ILE A 78 0.94 -10.56 -0.45
C ILE A 78 1.49 -11.71 -1.27
N GLY A 79 2.82 -11.79 -1.35
CA GLY A 79 3.53 -12.83 -2.09
C GLY A 79 3.30 -14.24 -1.54
N SER A 80 3.73 -15.23 -2.32
CA SER A 80 3.66 -16.65 -1.98
C SER A 80 4.45 -17.04 -0.74
N VAL A 81 4.22 -18.24 -0.24
CA VAL A 81 4.44 -18.81 1.10
C VAL A 81 5.88 -18.80 1.66
N HIS A 82 6.91 -18.45 0.91
CA HIS A 82 8.32 -18.67 1.30
C HIS A 82 8.95 -17.58 2.19
N ASP A 83 8.18 -16.91 3.06
CA ASP A 83 8.77 -16.05 4.08
C ASP A 83 9.04 -16.88 5.33
N GLU A 84 10.32 -17.06 5.64
CA GLU A 84 10.80 -17.63 6.91
C GLU A 84 10.13 -16.91 8.10
N GLY A 85 9.66 -17.68 9.08
CA GLY A 85 9.07 -17.13 10.31
C GLY A 85 7.55 -17.28 10.46
N PHE A 86 6.80 -17.70 9.42
CA PHE A 86 5.36 -17.93 9.51
C PHE A 86 4.97 -19.37 9.18
N ALA A 87 4.04 -19.94 9.95
CA ALA A 87 3.60 -21.33 9.79
C ALA A 87 2.90 -21.56 8.43
N ASN A 88 2.19 -20.57 7.93
CA ASN A 88 1.47 -20.61 6.65
C ASN A 88 1.10 -19.20 6.16
N ARG A 89 0.53 -19.12 4.93
CA ARG A 89 0.11 -17.86 4.31
C ARG A 89 -0.96 -17.13 5.14
N GLU A 90 -1.90 -17.85 5.73
CA GLU A 90 -2.98 -17.25 6.52
C GLU A 90 -2.45 -16.56 7.78
N ALA A 91 -1.53 -17.21 8.51
CA ALA A 91 -0.87 -16.63 9.67
C ALA A 91 -0.10 -15.35 9.31
N LYS A 92 0.58 -15.34 8.16
CA LYS A 92 1.28 -14.18 7.62
C LYS A 92 0.33 -13.03 7.26
N ILE A 93 -0.81 -13.33 6.64
CA ILE A 93 -1.84 -12.34 6.31
C ILE A 93 -2.36 -11.73 7.61
N LYS A 94 -2.81 -12.57 8.56
CA LYS A 94 -3.33 -12.14 9.86
C LYS A 94 -2.35 -11.25 10.62
N GLU A 95 -1.06 -11.56 10.56
CA GLU A 95 -0.04 -10.72 11.20
C GLU A 95 0.09 -9.37 10.49
N LYS A 96 0.16 -9.34 9.15
CA LYS A 96 0.35 -8.10 8.40
C LYS A 96 -0.82 -7.13 8.50
N ILE A 97 -2.05 -7.64 8.58
CA ILE A 97 -3.25 -6.80 8.67
C ILE A 97 -3.42 -6.13 10.04
N LYS A 98 -2.73 -6.58 11.09
CA LYS A 98 -2.73 -5.91 12.40
C LYS A 98 -2.29 -4.44 12.31
N LEU A 99 -1.45 -4.08 11.32
CA LEU A 99 -1.09 -2.70 11.05
C LEU A 99 -2.30 -1.80 10.76
N PHE A 100 -3.40 -2.38 10.31
CA PHE A 100 -4.59 -1.65 9.86
C PHE A 100 -5.72 -1.64 10.90
N GLU A 101 -5.46 -2.12 12.13
CA GLU A 101 -6.48 -2.30 13.17
C GLU A 101 -7.27 -1.01 13.46
N ASN A 102 -6.59 0.13 13.43
CA ASN A 102 -7.19 1.44 13.70
C ASN A 102 -7.27 2.34 12.44
N CYS A 103 -7.02 1.82 11.25
CA CYS A 103 -7.14 2.59 10.01
C CYS A 103 -8.59 2.91 9.68
N THR A 104 -8.86 4.15 9.27
CA THR A 104 -10.17 4.55 8.73
C THR A 104 -10.36 4.09 7.29
N ASP A 105 -9.29 4.08 6.50
CA ASP A 105 -9.31 3.75 5.07
C ASP A 105 -8.16 2.82 4.72
N ILE A 106 -8.45 1.77 3.94
CA ILE A 106 -7.48 0.74 3.55
C ILE A 106 -7.52 0.54 2.04
N PHE A 107 -6.35 0.62 1.41
CA PHE A 107 -6.14 0.54 -0.03
C PHE A 107 -5.48 -0.80 -0.38
N LEU A 108 -6.09 -1.57 -1.28
CA LEU A 108 -5.61 -2.91 -1.63
C LEU A 108 -6.12 -3.37 -2.99
N GLU A 109 -5.48 -4.37 -3.57
CA GLU A 109 -6.09 -5.16 -4.64
C GLU A 109 -7.29 -5.93 -4.08
N LYS A 110 -8.40 -5.97 -4.83
CA LYS A 110 -9.62 -6.66 -4.41
C LYS A 110 -9.35 -8.14 -4.17
N ASN A 111 -9.56 -8.56 -2.93
CA ASN A 111 -9.36 -9.94 -2.50
C ASN A 111 -10.27 -10.26 -1.31
N THR A 112 -11.31 -11.04 -1.58
CA THR A 112 -12.33 -11.37 -0.58
C THR A 112 -11.75 -12.06 0.66
N GLU A 113 -10.72 -12.92 0.50
CA GLU A 113 -10.08 -13.60 1.64
C GLU A 113 -9.39 -12.63 2.59
N ILE A 114 -8.83 -11.53 2.05
CA ILE A 114 -8.15 -10.51 2.84
C ILE A 114 -9.17 -9.53 3.40
N GLU A 115 -10.12 -9.08 2.58
CA GLU A 115 -11.12 -8.07 2.96
C GLU A 115 -11.95 -8.48 4.18
N VAL A 116 -12.30 -9.76 4.31
CA VAL A 116 -13.05 -10.29 5.48
C VAL A 116 -12.25 -10.30 6.78
N LEU A 117 -10.93 -10.21 6.68
CA LEU A 117 -10.02 -10.16 7.84
C LEU A 117 -9.70 -8.72 8.26
N LEU A 118 -10.01 -7.73 7.43
CA LEU A 118 -9.78 -6.31 7.73
C LEU A 118 -10.84 -5.78 8.70
N PRO A 119 -10.53 -4.72 9.47
CA PRO A 119 -11.48 -4.12 10.41
C PRO A 119 -12.80 -3.74 9.72
N GLU A 120 -13.94 -4.10 10.34
CA GLU A 120 -15.26 -3.83 9.78
C GLU A 120 -15.53 -2.33 9.61
N ASN A 121 -15.07 -1.51 10.53
CA ASN A 121 -15.29 -0.07 10.54
C ASN A 121 -14.41 0.71 9.56
N SER A 122 -13.43 0.06 8.90
CA SER A 122 -12.59 0.71 7.90
C SER A 122 -13.24 0.70 6.52
N GLN A 123 -13.09 1.78 5.77
CA GLN A 123 -13.48 1.83 4.37
C GLN A 123 -12.41 1.16 3.50
N LYS A 124 -12.80 0.23 2.64
CA LYS A 124 -11.90 -0.49 1.73
C LYS A 124 -11.95 0.18 0.37
N HIS A 125 -10.81 0.66 -0.12
CA HIS A 125 -10.62 1.23 -1.46
C HIS A 125 -9.92 0.18 -2.31
N THR A 126 -10.70 -0.59 -3.05
CA THR A 126 -10.18 -1.73 -3.81
C THR A 126 -9.93 -1.39 -5.26
N TRP A 127 -8.92 -2.00 -5.86
CA TRP A 127 -8.71 -2.02 -7.30
C TRP A 127 -8.66 -3.45 -7.83
N SER A 128 -8.98 -3.66 -9.12
CA SER A 128 -8.92 -4.98 -9.75
C SER A 128 -8.75 -4.89 -11.27
N PHE A 129 -8.10 -5.90 -11.85
CA PHE A 129 -8.08 -6.13 -13.29
C PHE A 129 -9.26 -6.95 -13.81
N SER A 130 -9.92 -7.73 -12.96
CA SER A 130 -10.91 -8.76 -13.35
C SER A 130 -12.29 -8.57 -12.73
N ASP A 131 -12.39 -7.85 -11.63
CA ASP A 131 -13.64 -7.65 -10.90
C ASP A 131 -14.09 -6.19 -11.00
N GLU A 132 -15.12 -5.94 -11.84
CA GLU A 132 -15.71 -4.61 -12.04
C GLU A 132 -16.43 -4.07 -10.80
N SER A 133 -16.64 -4.87 -9.76
CA SER A 133 -17.20 -4.39 -8.50
C SER A 133 -16.15 -3.73 -7.59
N ALA A 134 -14.87 -3.71 -7.98
CA ALA A 134 -13.85 -2.92 -7.31
C ALA A 134 -14.12 -1.41 -7.46
N ASN A 135 -13.69 -0.62 -6.46
CA ASN A 135 -13.84 0.85 -6.53
C ASN A 135 -13.10 1.46 -7.72
N LEU A 136 -11.99 0.82 -8.13
CA LEU A 136 -11.18 1.20 -9.27
C LEU A 136 -10.94 -0.03 -10.15
N PHE A 137 -11.67 -0.13 -11.27
CA PHE A 137 -11.42 -1.15 -12.27
C PHE A 137 -10.29 -0.69 -13.20
N VAL A 138 -9.35 -1.59 -13.48
CA VAL A 138 -8.17 -1.27 -14.29
C VAL A 138 -8.07 -2.24 -15.46
N SER A 139 -7.89 -1.71 -16.66
CA SER A 139 -7.49 -2.51 -17.81
C SER A 139 -6.10 -2.09 -18.28
N LYS A 140 -5.35 -3.03 -18.88
CA LYS A 140 -3.98 -2.79 -19.35
C LYS A 140 -3.79 -3.23 -20.77
N LYS A 141 -3.01 -2.45 -21.53
CA LYS A 141 -2.56 -2.77 -22.89
C LYS A 141 -1.06 -2.55 -22.97
N ASN A 142 -0.32 -3.61 -23.27
CA ASN A 142 1.14 -3.55 -23.44
C ASN A 142 1.47 -3.29 -24.91
N GLU A 143 2.31 -2.29 -25.16
CA GLU A 143 2.77 -1.94 -26.49
C GLU A 143 4.18 -1.35 -26.44
N ASN A 144 5.11 -1.91 -27.24
CA ASN A 144 6.49 -1.43 -27.36
C ASN A 144 7.24 -1.22 -26.02
N GLY A 145 7.06 -2.14 -25.07
CA GLY A 145 7.72 -2.08 -23.74
C GLY A 145 7.12 -1.04 -22.79
N LYS A 146 6.00 -0.42 -23.16
CA LYS A 146 5.20 0.47 -22.32
C LYS A 146 3.85 -0.16 -22.04
N THR A 147 3.22 0.26 -20.96
CA THR A 147 1.86 -0.17 -20.63
C THR A 147 0.94 1.04 -20.56
N GLU A 148 -0.15 1.00 -21.32
CA GLU A 148 -1.28 1.88 -21.14
C GLU A 148 -2.22 1.25 -20.10
N LEU A 149 -2.48 2.00 -19.02
CA LEU A 149 -3.43 1.65 -17.98
C LEU A 149 -4.65 2.53 -18.11
N THR A 150 -5.82 1.93 -18.28
CA THR A 150 -7.10 2.64 -18.24
C THR A 150 -7.79 2.36 -16.92
N PHE A 151 -8.06 3.41 -16.19
CA PHE A 151 -8.71 3.41 -14.88
C PHE A 151 -10.17 3.84 -15.03
N LYS A 152 -11.08 3.07 -14.42
CA LYS A 152 -12.51 3.36 -14.39
C LYS A 152 -13.01 3.28 -12.95
N ASN A 153 -13.57 4.36 -12.46
CA ASN A 153 -14.33 4.40 -11.20
C ASN A 153 -15.79 4.83 -11.47
N ALA A 154 -16.58 5.05 -10.42
CA ALA A 154 -18.00 5.38 -10.54
C ALA A 154 -18.27 6.67 -11.33
N THR A 155 -17.33 7.61 -11.38
CA THR A 155 -17.54 8.96 -11.94
C THR A 155 -16.68 9.25 -13.17
N ASN A 156 -15.51 8.62 -13.30
CA ASN A 156 -14.51 8.99 -14.28
C ASN A 156 -13.87 7.76 -14.94
N THR A 157 -13.41 7.97 -16.17
CA THR A 157 -12.49 7.05 -16.87
C THR A 157 -11.35 7.87 -17.44
N PHE A 158 -10.12 7.43 -17.21
CA PHE A 158 -8.91 8.08 -17.72
C PHE A 158 -7.81 7.05 -17.99
N SER A 159 -6.82 7.41 -18.80
CA SER A 159 -5.69 6.53 -19.12
C SER A 159 -4.36 7.20 -18.83
N VAL A 160 -3.38 6.37 -18.46
CA VAL A 160 -2.00 6.78 -18.22
C VAL A 160 -1.08 5.79 -18.92
N THR A 161 -0.07 6.28 -19.63
CA THR A 161 0.99 5.43 -20.21
C THR A 161 2.21 5.44 -19.32
N ILE A 162 2.67 4.27 -18.94
CA ILE A 162 3.84 4.07 -18.06
C ILE A 162 4.98 3.35 -18.80
N PRO A 163 6.25 3.65 -18.47
CA PRO A 163 7.43 3.02 -19.11
C PRO A 163 7.78 1.65 -18.52
N PHE A 164 6.81 0.95 -17.92
CA PHE A 164 6.98 -0.36 -17.30
C PHE A 164 6.08 -1.37 -17.98
N SER A 165 6.54 -2.63 -18.05
CA SER A 165 5.76 -3.75 -18.58
C SER A 165 5.73 -4.97 -17.64
N ASP A 166 6.46 -4.91 -16.52
CA ASP A 166 6.44 -5.94 -15.49
C ASP A 166 5.27 -5.76 -14.52
N GLU A 167 4.68 -6.86 -14.09
CA GLU A 167 3.48 -6.87 -13.24
C GLU A 167 3.70 -6.15 -11.91
N ASN A 168 4.85 -6.32 -11.26
CA ASN A 168 5.10 -5.68 -9.97
C ASN A 168 5.12 -4.15 -10.07
N SER A 169 5.76 -3.60 -11.10
CA SER A 169 5.77 -2.15 -11.33
C SER A 169 4.38 -1.62 -11.68
N ILE A 170 3.62 -2.37 -12.48
CA ILE A 170 2.23 -2.02 -12.83
C ILE A 170 1.35 -1.98 -11.58
N GLU A 171 1.38 -3.01 -10.73
CA GLU A 171 0.63 -3.07 -9.47
C GLU A 171 1.01 -1.92 -8.52
N ASN A 172 2.30 -1.57 -8.44
CA ASN A 172 2.77 -0.45 -7.62
C ASN A 172 2.22 0.90 -8.13
N VAL A 173 2.16 1.10 -9.46
CA VAL A 173 1.54 2.30 -10.06
C VAL A 173 0.05 2.36 -9.70
N ILE A 174 -0.68 1.26 -9.90
CA ILE A 174 -2.12 1.21 -9.60
C ILE A 174 -2.37 1.50 -8.12
N THR A 175 -1.55 0.94 -7.24
CA THR A 175 -1.63 1.20 -5.79
C THR A 175 -1.43 2.68 -5.47
N CYS A 176 -0.46 3.36 -6.10
CA CYS A 176 -0.26 4.79 -5.94
C CYS A 176 -1.44 5.61 -6.47
N VAL A 177 -1.94 5.28 -7.67
CA VAL A 177 -3.09 5.96 -8.28
C VAL A 177 -4.34 5.82 -7.42
N ASN A 178 -4.61 4.60 -6.89
CA ASN A 178 -5.76 4.36 -6.02
C ASN A 178 -5.75 5.25 -4.77
N PHE A 179 -4.57 5.44 -4.16
CA PHE A 179 -4.42 6.32 -2.99
C PHE A 179 -4.50 7.80 -3.36
N ILE A 180 -3.89 8.23 -4.47
CA ILE A 180 -3.90 9.63 -4.90
C ILE A 180 -5.31 10.09 -5.27
N LEU A 181 -6.10 9.24 -5.95
CA LEU A 181 -7.51 9.54 -6.28
C LEU A 181 -8.40 9.73 -5.05
N PHE A 182 -8.03 9.15 -3.93
CA PHE A 182 -8.72 9.34 -2.66
C PHE A 182 -8.36 10.68 -2.00
N LEU A 183 -7.11 11.11 -2.12
CA LEU A 183 -6.66 12.38 -1.53
C LEU A 183 -7.21 13.61 -2.28
N GLY A 184 -7.53 13.50 -3.58
CA GLY A 184 -8.07 14.56 -4.43
C GLY A 184 -6.97 15.17 -5.30
#